data_74d5600b87c8f6e93503d462cab4c8a8
#
_entry.id   74d5600b87c8f6e93503d462cab4c8a8
#
_cell.length_a   1.000
_cell.length_b   1.000
_cell.length_c   1.000
_cell.angle_alpha   90.00
_cell.angle_beta   90.00
_cell.angle_gamma   90.00
#
_symmetry.space_group_name_H-M   'P 1'
#
loop_
_entity.id
_entity.type
_entity.pdbx_description
1 polymer ?
#
loop_
_entity_poly.entity_id
_entity_poly.type
_entity_poly.pdbx_seq_one_letter_code
_entity_poly.pdbx_strand_id
1 'polypeptide(L)'
;LGGLSFGAPTEAEIIIAEAIAKIVPSVERLRLVSSGTEATMSAIRLARGYTGRDKIVKFEGCYHGHSDSLLVKAGSGLLTFANPSSAGVPADFTQHTIVLPYNDVGSLKTCFEQFGEQIACVILEPIAGNMNLVKPSPEFVHTLRQITAQHGSVLIYDEVMTGFRVALGGAQSVHGITPDLTTMGKVIGGGMPLAAFGGKKEIMDCISPLGAVYQAGTLSGNPVAVAAGLKTLEIIQRPGFYENLTARTEQLVHGLKQAAAQAGIAFTADSVGGMFGLYFSGSLPQNYSDMAASNIAAFKTFFHGLLERGVALGPSAYEASFMSAAHTAELVDETIAVAAEVFAGMA
;
A
#
# COMPACT_ATOMS: atom_id res chain seq x y z
N LEU A 1 -34.67 3.84 0.98
CA LEU A 1 -34.19 2.95 -0.05
C LEU A 1 -33.42 1.79 0.58
N GLY A 2 -34.12 0.73 1.00
CA GLY A 2 -33.54 -0.37 1.79
C GLY A 2 -32.98 -1.55 0.97
N GLY A 3 -32.47 -1.31 -0.26
CA GLY A 3 -31.88 -2.37 -1.09
C GLY A 3 -30.45 -2.69 -0.69
N LEU A 4 -30.09 -3.99 -0.67
CA LEU A 4 -28.72 -4.46 -0.42
C LEU A 4 -27.88 -4.54 -1.70
N SER A 5 -28.52 -4.58 -2.86
CA SER A 5 -27.90 -4.56 -4.19
C SER A 5 -28.91 -3.95 -5.17
N PHE A 6 -28.48 -3.10 -6.07
CA PHE A 6 -29.41 -2.33 -6.89
C PHE A 6 -29.19 -2.50 -8.40
N GLY A 7 -28.05 -2.97 -8.85
CA GLY A 7 -27.73 -3.16 -10.27
C GLY A 7 -27.76 -1.88 -11.13
N ALA A 8 -27.78 -0.70 -10.48
CA ALA A 8 -27.73 0.62 -11.09
C ALA A 8 -27.05 1.58 -10.09
N PRO A 9 -26.46 2.71 -10.56
CA PRO A 9 -25.83 3.70 -9.70
C PRO A 9 -26.79 4.21 -8.62
N THR A 10 -26.26 4.38 -7.41
CA THR A 10 -27.01 4.90 -6.28
C THR A 10 -26.49 6.28 -5.86
N GLU A 11 -27.33 7.07 -5.19
CA GLU A 11 -26.91 8.38 -4.65
C GLU A 11 -25.74 8.26 -3.69
N ALA A 12 -25.68 7.19 -2.89
CA ALA A 12 -24.59 6.95 -1.95
C ALA A 12 -23.23 6.76 -2.63
N GLU A 13 -23.19 6.20 -3.85
CA GLU A 13 -21.97 6.09 -4.64
C GLU A 13 -21.43 7.46 -5.07
N ILE A 14 -22.33 8.41 -5.41
CA ILE A 14 -21.96 9.79 -5.73
C ILE A 14 -21.39 10.46 -4.49
N ILE A 15 -22.06 10.33 -3.35
CA ILE A 15 -21.64 10.95 -2.08
C ILE A 15 -20.26 10.47 -1.65
N ILE A 16 -19.97 9.15 -1.73
CA ILE A 16 -18.65 8.63 -1.35
C ILE A 16 -17.58 9.05 -2.36
N ALA A 17 -17.90 9.12 -3.64
CA ALA A 17 -16.97 9.57 -4.66
C ALA A 17 -16.57 11.03 -4.45
N GLU A 18 -17.52 11.91 -4.18
CA GLU A 18 -17.28 13.32 -3.86
C GLU A 18 -16.50 13.48 -2.55
N ALA A 19 -16.82 12.67 -1.52
CA ALA A 19 -16.08 12.69 -0.25
C ALA A 19 -14.61 12.29 -0.45
N ILE A 20 -14.34 11.24 -1.21
CA ILE A 20 -12.97 10.80 -1.52
C ILE A 20 -12.23 11.86 -2.34
N ALA A 21 -12.83 12.38 -3.40
CA ALA A 21 -12.22 13.42 -4.26
C ALA A 21 -11.88 14.70 -3.48
N LYS A 22 -12.69 15.03 -2.48
CA LYS A 22 -12.43 16.19 -1.60
C LYS A 22 -11.25 15.98 -0.66
N ILE A 23 -11.00 14.74 -0.25
CA ILE A 23 -9.95 14.38 0.71
C ILE A 23 -8.62 14.09 0.01
N VAL A 24 -8.66 13.42 -1.14
CA VAL A 24 -7.49 12.94 -1.88
C VAL A 24 -7.24 13.81 -3.12
N PRO A 25 -6.30 14.78 -3.07
CA PRO A 25 -6.18 15.81 -4.11
C PRO A 25 -5.84 15.32 -5.51
N SER A 26 -5.23 14.14 -5.63
CA SER A 26 -4.94 13.52 -6.95
C SER A 26 -6.17 12.97 -7.65
N VAL A 27 -7.31 12.84 -6.93
CA VAL A 27 -8.51 12.16 -7.43
C VAL A 27 -9.53 13.19 -7.91
N GLU A 28 -9.54 13.47 -9.20
CA GLU A 28 -10.58 14.29 -9.85
C GLU A 28 -11.81 13.45 -10.23
N ARG A 29 -11.60 12.17 -10.57
CA ARG A 29 -12.62 11.17 -10.85
C ARG A 29 -12.21 9.83 -10.30
N LEU A 30 -13.19 9.00 -9.94
CA LEU A 30 -12.93 7.65 -9.45
C LEU A 30 -14.00 6.66 -9.94
N ARG A 31 -13.65 5.38 -9.87
CA ARG A 31 -14.53 4.25 -10.08
C ARG A 31 -14.44 3.33 -8.87
N LEU A 32 -15.60 2.93 -8.32
CA LEU A 32 -15.66 1.95 -7.24
C LEU A 32 -15.47 0.54 -7.79
N VAL A 33 -14.81 -0.30 -6.99
CA VAL A 33 -14.59 -1.73 -7.19
C VAL A 33 -14.72 -2.45 -5.85
N SER A 34 -14.60 -3.78 -5.82
CA SER A 34 -14.80 -4.56 -4.60
C SER A 34 -13.50 -4.94 -3.88
N SER A 35 -12.36 -4.84 -4.55
CA SER A 35 -11.06 -5.25 -3.97
C SER A 35 -9.90 -4.40 -4.48
N GLY A 36 -8.79 -4.38 -3.71
CA GLY A 36 -7.54 -3.75 -4.14
C GLY A 36 -6.98 -4.35 -5.42
N THR A 37 -7.14 -5.67 -5.63
CA THR A 37 -6.74 -6.35 -6.87
C THR A 37 -7.49 -5.81 -8.08
N GLU A 38 -8.81 -5.62 -7.98
CA GLU A 38 -9.60 -5.02 -9.06
C GLU A 38 -9.19 -3.55 -9.30
N ALA A 39 -8.87 -2.81 -8.24
CA ALA A 39 -8.42 -1.42 -8.36
C ALA A 39 -7.09 -1.33 -9.12
N THR A 40 -6.08 -2.10 -8.73
CA THR A 40 -4.75 -2.08 -9.36
C THR A 40 -4.77 -2.64 -10.78
N MET A 41 -5.47 -3.76 -11.00
CA MET A 41 -5.69 -4.33 -12.33
C MET A 41 -6.33 -3.32 -13.28
N SER A 42 -7.35 -2.60 -12.81
CA SER A 42 -8.08 -1.62 -13.61
C SER A 42 -7.25 -0.37 -13.87
N ALA A 43 -6.51 0.11 -12.88
CA ALA A 43 -5.60 1.26 -13.03
C ALA A 43 -4.48 0.98 -14.05
N ILE A 44 -3.89 -0.22 -14.03
CA ILE A 44 -2.88 -0.63 -15.02
C ILE A 44 -3.48 -0.75 -16.42
N ARG A 45 -4.65 -1.38 -16.56
CA ARG A 45 -5.34 -1.44 -17.85
C ARG A 45 -5.64 -0.04 -18.39
N LEU A 46 -6.07 0.85 -17.50
CA LEU A 46 -6.36 2.23 -17.87
C LEU A 46 -5.09 2.97 -18.32
N ALA A 47 -3.99 2.82 -17.59
CA ALA A 47 -2.70 3.42 -17.96
C ALA A 47 -2.20 2.94 -19.32
N ARG A 48 -2.33 1.63 -19.62
CA ARG A 48 -2.02 1.07 -20.93
C ARG A 48 -2.93 1.65 -22.02
N GLY A 49 -4.23 1.72 -21.75
CA GLY A 49 -5.20 2.29 -22.71
C GLY A 49 -4.99 3.77 -22.99
N TYR A 50 -4.60 4.54 -21.98
CA TYR A 50 -4.30 5.97 -22.09
C TYR A 50 -3.00 6.24 -22.86
N THR A 51 -1.93 5.50 -22.54
CA THR A 51 -0.60 5.74 -23.13
C THR A 51 -0.39 5.01 -24.47
N GLY A 52 -1.17 3.97 -24.77
CA GLY A 52 -0.94 3.09 -25.90
C GLY A 52 0.32 2.22 -25.76
N ARG A 53 0.83 2.02 -24.55
CA ARG A 53 2.08 1.30 -24.24
C ARG A 53 1.80 0.06 -23.41
N ASP A 54 2.72 -0.93 -23.43
CA ASP A 54 2.51 -2.24 -22.80
C ASP A 54 3.27 -2.45 -21.50
N LYS A 55 4.48 -1.88 -21.36
CA LYS A 55 5.34 -2.17 -20.22
C LYS A 55 4.85 -1.51 -18.94
N ILE A 56 4.98 -2.23 -17.83
CA ILE A 56 4.74 -1.72 -16.48
C ILE A 56 6.00 -1.92 -15.64
N VAL A 57 6.26 -0.98 -14.76
CA VAL A 57 7.32 -1.08 -13.76
C VAL A 57 6.69 -1.22 -12.39
N LYS A 58 7.18 -2.18 -11.60
CA LYS A 58 6.88 -2.35 -10.18
C LYS A 58 8.17 -2.55 -9.39
N PHE A 59 8.06 -2.57 -8.06
CA PHE A 59 9.24 -2.72 -7.20
C PHE A 59 9.22 -4.04 -6.44
N GLU A 60 10.43 -4.59 -6.22
CA GLU A 60 10.64 -5.81 -5.45
C GLU A 60 10.12 -5.63 -4.03
N GLY A 61 9.50 -6.67 -3.48
CA GLY A 61 8.87 -6.63 -2.16
C GLY A 61 7.50 -5.97 -2.11
N CYS A 62 7.07 -5.23 -3.15
CA CYS A 62 5.75 -4.64 -3.24
C CYS A 62 4.71 -5.63 -3.79
N TYR A 63 3.49 -5.58 -3.22
CA TYR A 63 2.34 -6.38 -3.64
C TYR A 63 1.20 -5.48 -4.11
N HIS A 64 0.65 -5.78 -5.27
CA HIS A 64 -0.39 -4.98 -5.90
C HIS A 64 -1.61 -5.83 -6.33
N GLY A 65 -1.96 -6.83 -5.54
CA GLY A 65 -3.01 -7.80 -5.87
C GLY A 65 -2.49 -8.96 -6.72
N HIS A 66 -3.41 -9.85 -7.11
CA HIS A 66 -3.09 -11.14 -7.74
C HIS A 66 -3.47 -11.21 -9.23
N SER A 67 -3.47 -10.09 -9.94
CA SER A 67 -3.50 -10.09 -11.40
C SER A 67 -2.23 -10.74 -11.94
N ASP A 68 -2.34 -11.58 -12.98
CA ASP A 68 -1.24 -12.38 -13.51
C ASP A 68 0.00 -11.56 -13.87
N SER A 69 -0.19 -10.37 -14.44
CA SER A 69 0.92 -9.45 -14.77
C SER A 69 1.67 -8.91 -13.56
N LEU A 70 1.12 -9.04 -12.34
CA LEU A 70 1.70 -8.54 -11.09
C LEU A 70 2.28 -9.64 -10.20
N LEU A 71 1.97 -10.91 -10.49
CA LEU A 71 2.52 -12.07 -9.79
C LEU A 71 3.88 -12.44 -10.36
N VAL A 72 4.84 -11.57 -10.13
CA VAL A 72 6.18 -11.61 -10.69
C VAL A 72 7.24 -11.37 -9.62
N LYS A 73 8.41 -11.97 -9.81
CA LYS A 73 9.62 -11.73 -9.01
C LYS A 73 10.74 -11.19 -9.89
N ALA A 74 11.70 -10.49 -9.28
CA ALA A 74 12.89 -10.02 -9.96
C ALA A 74 13.61 -11.18 -10.67
N GLY A 75 14.12 -10.91 -11.87
CA GLY A 75 15.03 -11.82 -12.57
C GLY A 75 16.46 -11.76 -12.00
N SER A 76 17.37 -12.56 -12.57
CA SER A 76 18.76 -12.67 -12.10
C SER A 76 19.68 -11.50 -12.48
N GLY A 77 19.18 -10.41 -13.04
CA GLY A 77 19.97 -9.23 -13.44
C GLY A 77 19.20 -7.94 -13.23
N LEU A 78 19.94 -6.81 -13.21
CA LEU A 78 19.44 -5.46 -12.89
C LEU A 78 18.25 -4.98 -13.73
N LEU A 79 18.05 -5.51 -14.94
CA LEU A 79 16.99 -5.12 -15.88
C LEU A 79 16.39 -6.36 -16.58
N THR A 80 16.27 -7.48 -15.88
CA THR A 80 15.65 -8.68 -16.45
C THR A 80 14.13 -8.61 -16.33
N PHE A 81 13.45 -9.04 -17.41
CA PHE A 81 12.02 -9.26 -17.38
C PHE A 81 11.67 -10.26 -16.27
N ALA A 82 10.61 -9.98 -15.56
CA ALA A 82 10.22 -10.73 -14.38
C ALA A 82 9.77 -12.15 -14.73
N ASN A 83 10.13 -13.09 -13.87
CA ASN A 83 9.64 -14.46 -13.93
C ASN A 83 8.33 -14.58 -13.13
N PRO A 84 7.40 -15.48 -13.54
CA PRO A 84 6.23 -15.78 -12.71
C PRO A 84 6.62 -16.17 -11.28
N SER A 85 5.92 -15.59 -10.28
CA SER A 85 6.12 -15.93 -8.87
C SER A 85 5.08 -16.91 -8.33
N SER A 86 4.08 -17.24 -9.15
CA SER A 86 3.02 -18.19 -8.81
C SER A 86 2.88 -19.28 -9.87
N ALA A 87 2.63 -20.50 -9.44
CA ALA A 87 2.17 -21.55 -10.33
C ALA A 87 0.85 -21.13 -11.00
N GLY A 88 0.67 -21.52 -12.26
CA GLY A 88 -0.52 -21.17 -13.04
C GLY A 88 -0.45 -19.84 -13.80
N VAL A 89 0.59 -19.03 -13.60
CA VAL A 89 0.82 -17.80 -14.38
C VAL A 89 1.73 -18.13 -15.57
N PRO A 90 1.23 -18.04 -16.82
CA PRO A 90 2.06 -18.20 -18.01
C PRO A 90 3.12 -17.08 -18.12
N ALA A 91 4.29 -17.41 -18.67
CA ALA A 91 5.37 -16.44 -18.85
C ALA A 91 4.96 -15.23 -19.70
N ASP A 92 4.10 -15.43 -20.68
CA ASP A 92 3.61 -14.37 -21.56
C ASP A 92 2.86 -13.24 -20.82
N PHE A 93 2.25 -13.54 -19.66
CA PHE A 93 1.61 -12.51 -18.84
C PHE A 93 2.61 -11.61 -18.10
N THR A 94 3.81 -12.08 -17.88
CA THR A 94 4.84 -11.37 -17.12
C THR A 94 5.89 -10.67 -17.97
N GLN A 95 5.95 -10.95 -19.27
CA GLN A 95 6.97 -10.43 -20.20
C GLN A 95 7.00 -8.90 -20.34
N HIS A 96 5.89 -8.23 -20.00
CA HIS A 96 5.78 -6.77 -20.04
C HIS A 96 5.97 -6.12 -18.66
N THR A 97 6.29 -6.88 -17.63
CA THR A 97 6.51 -6.38 -16.28
C THR A 97 7.98 -6.33 -15.93
N ILE A 98 8.46 -5.14 -15.59
CA ILE A 98 9.82 -4.89 -15.13
C ILE A 98 9.78 -4.74 -13.61
N VAL A 99 10.66 -5.46 -12.91
CA VAL A 99 10.78 -5.37 -11.44
C VAL A 99 12.12 -4.71 -11.11
N LEU A 100 12.07 -3.60 -10.38
CA LEU A 100 13.24 -2.83 -9.94
C LEU A 100 13.39 -2.93 -8.41
N PRO A 101 14.61 -2.78 -7.88
CA PRO A 101 14.78 -2.62 -6.44
C PRO A 101 14.10 -1.33 -5.94
N TYR A 102 13.48 -1.42 -4.77
CA TYR A 102 12.88 -0.25 -4.11
C TYR A 102 13.99 0.68 -3.59
N ASN A 103 13.79 2.00 -3.66
CA ASN A 103 14.79 3.02 -3.31
C ASN A 103 16.04 3.09 -4.18
N ASP A 104 16.10 2.38 -5.30
CA ASP A 104 17.25 2.43 -6.23
C ASP A 104 16.99 3.41 -7.39
N VAL A 105 17.46 4.64 -7.21
CA VAL A 105 17.37 5.72 -8.21
C VAL A 105 18.20 5.39 -9.46
N GLY A 106 19.33 4.67 -9.32
CA GLY A 106 20.18 4.28 -10.44
C GLY A 106 19.48 3.30 -11.38
N SER A 107 18.92 2.24 -10.82
CA SER A 107 18.14 1.25 -11.59
C SER A 107 16.91 1.88 -12.25
N LEU A 108 16.24 2.82 -11.57
CA LEU A 108 15.10 3.54 -12.13
C LEU A 108 15.50 4.36 -13.37
N LYS A 109 16.58 5.16 -13.30
CA LYS A 109 17.08 5.96 -14.42
C LYS A 109 17.50 5.08 -15.60
N THR A 110 18.28 4.03 -15.36
CA THR A 110 18.71 3.08 -16.39
C THR A 110 17.52 2.40 -17.07
N CYS A 111 16.48 2.04 -16.32
CA CYS A 111 15.27 1.46 -16.88
C CYS A 111 14.55 2.44 -17.85
N PHE A 112 14.44 3.70 -17.47
CA PHE A 112 13.81 4.71 -18.32
C PHE A 112 14.67 5.10 -19.53
N GLU A 113 15.99 5.09 -19.42
CA GLU A 113 16.90 5.26 -20.57
C GLU A 113 16.68 4.17 -21.62
N GLN A 114 16.43 2.94 -21.20
CA GLN A 114 16.26 1.80 -22.13
C GLN A 114 14.83 1.63 -22.62
N PHE A 115 13.82 1.86 -21.79
CA PHE A 115 12.43 1.49 -22.06
C PHE A 115 11.41 2.63 -21.90
N GLY A 116 11.84 3.85 -21.60
CA GLY A 116 10.96 4.96 -21.24
C GLY A 116 9.77 5.16 -22.19
N GLU A 117 10.01 5.08 -23.49
CA GLU A 117 8.97 5.21 -24.53
C GLU A 117 8.00 4.02 -24.62
N GLN A 118 8.28 2.91 -23.92
CA GLN A 118 7.46 1.71 -23.89
C GLN A 118 6.73 1.51 -22.55
N ILE A 119 7.09 2.31 -21.52
CA ILE A 119 6.53 2.19 -20.17
C ILE A 119 5.17 2.91 -20.13
N ALA A 120 4.10 2.15 -19.93
CA ALA A 120 2.76 2.66 -19.72
C ALA A 120 2.63 3.31 -18.34
N CYS A 121 3.10 2.61 -17.32
CA CYS A 121 3.01 3.09 -15.95
C CYS A 121 4.11 2.54 -15.05
N VAL A 122 4.33 3.25 -13.94
CA VAL A 122 5.02 2.76 -12.76
C VAL A 122 4.01 2.66 -11.63
N ILE A 123 3.93 1.50 -10.98
CA ILE A 123 3.10 1.28 -9.79
C ILE A 123 3.99 0.99 -8.58
N LEU A 124 3.71 1.66 -7.46
CA LEU A 124 4.43 1.42 -6.20
C LEU A 124 3.49 1.55 -5.00
N GLU A 125 3.82 0.82 -3.94
CA GLU A 125 3.34 1.17 -2.61
C GLU A 125 4.12 2.39 -2.15
N PRO A 126 3.49 3.56 -1.91
CA PRO A 126 4.23 4.78 -1.55
C PRO A 126 4.93 4.69 -0.19
N ILE A 127 4.45 3.81 0.69
CA ILE A 127 5.16 3.25 1.84
C ILE A 127 4.91 1.77 1.74
N ALA A 128 5.97 0.99 1.49
CA ALA A 128 5.81 -0.43 1.27
C ALA A 128 5.41 -1.13 2.57
N GLY A 129 4.36 -1.95 2.51
CA GLY A 129 3.81 -2.70 3.65
C GLY A 129 3.87 -4.21 3.49
N ASN A 130 4.30 -4.69 2.32
CA ASN A 130 4.43 -6.12 2.02
C ASN A 130 5.89 -6.63 2.09
N MET A 131 6.82 -5.75 2.42
CA MET A 131 8.18 -6.07 2.88
C MET A 131 8.44 -5.43 4.26
N ASN A 132 7.47 -5.61 5.18
CA ASN A 132 7.34 -4.85 6.41
C ASN A 132 7.08 -3.36 6.11
N LEU A 133 7.50 -2.42 6.95
CA LEU A 133 7.34 -0.98 6.69
C LEU A 133 8.64 -0.42 6.12
N VAL A 134 8.72 -0.25 4.80
CA VAL A 134 9.86 0.41 4.16
C VAL A 134 9.41 1.73 3.55
N LYS A 135 9.98 2.83 4.04
CA LYS A 135 9.70 4.18 3.55
C LYS A 135 10.57 4.48 2.32
N PRO A 136 10.01 5.16 1.31
CA PRO A 136 10.82 5.63 0.21
C PRO A 136 11.69 6.80 0.66
N SER A 137 12.89 6.94 0.08
CA SER A 137 13.70 8.13 0.25
C SER A 137 13.06 9.30 -0.51
N PRO A 138 13.21 10.56 -0.03
CA PRO A 138 12.71 11.73 -0.75
C PRO A 138 13.27 11.83 -2.18
N GLU A 139 14.55 11.49 -2.38
CA GLU A 139 15.18 11.47 -3.71
C GLU A 139 14.47 10.48 -4.64
N PHE A 140 14.16 9.29 -4.16
CA PHE A 140 13.51 8.26 -4.95
C PHE A 140 12.12 8.69 -5.43
N VAL A 141 11.25 9.19 -4.54
CA VAL A 141 9.88 9.60 -4.94
C VAL A 141 9.88 10.82 -5.85
N HIS A 142 10.78 11.78 -5.63
CA HIS A 142 10.90 12.95 -6.50
C HIS A 142 11.43 12.57 -7.90
N THR A 143 12.48 11.72 -7.95
CA THR A 143 13.00 11.22 -9.23
C THR A 143 11.94 10.42 -9.97
N LEU A 144 11.20 9.56 -9.27
CA LEU A 144 10.13 8.77 -9.84
C LEU A 144 9.04 9.67 -10.45
N ARG A 145 8.58 10.71 -9.74
CA ARG A 145 7.60 11.65 -10.27
C ARG A 145 8.13 12.41 -11.49
N GLN A 146 9.37 12.86 -11.44
CA GLN A 146 9.98 13.60 -12.55
C GLN A 146 10.15 12.75 -13.80
N ILE A 147 10.73 11.56 -13.67
CA ILE A 147 11.02 10.69 -14.81
C ILE A 147 9.75 10.17 -15.48
N THR A 148 8.72 9.82 -14.69
CA THR A 148 7.41 9.41 -15.26
C THR A 148 6.76 10.55 -16.03
N ALA A 149 6.82 11.79 -15.51
CA ALA A 149 6.30 12.95 -16.20
C ALA A 149 7.06 13.27 -17.51
N GLN A 150 8.39 13.17 -17.50
CA GLN A 150 9.24 13.40 -18.68
C GLN A 150 8.94 12.44 -19.82
N HIS A 151 8.67 11.18 -19.50
CA HIS A 151 8.40 10.14 -20.49
C HIS A 151 6.90 9.94 -20.79
N GLY A 152 6.01 10.71 -20.16
CA GLY A 152 4.57 10.55 -20.32
C GLY A 152 4.03 9.20 -19.82
N SER A 153 4.73 8.56 -18.89
CA SER A 153 4.28 7.34 -18.22
C SER A 153 3.38 7.72 -17.03
N VAL A 154 2.36 6.91 -16.78
CA VAL A 154 1.42 7.12 -15.66
C VAL A 154 2.04 6.68 -14.34
N LEU A 155 2.09 7.58 -13.36
CA LEU A 155 2.49 7.23 -11.99
C LEU A 155 1.25 6.78 -11.20
N ILE A 156 1.25 5.51 -10.75
CA ILE A 156 0.18 4.92 -9.93
C ILE A 156 0.68 4.76 -8.49
N TYR A 157 0.08 5.46 -7.54
CA TYR A 157 0.26 5.19 -6.13
C TYR A 157 -0.76 4.14 -5.68
N ASP A 158 -0.25 2.98 -5.28
CA ASP A 158 -1.05 1.96 -4.62
C ASP A 158 -1.22 2.30 -3.14
N GLU A 159 -2.26 3.05 -2.88
CA GLU A 159 -2.67 3.45 -1.52
C GLU A 159 -3.69 2.47 -0.90
N VAL A 160 -3.81 1.26 -1.43
CA VAL A 160 -4.71 0.24 -0.84
C VAL A 160 -4.39 -0.02 0.62
N MET A 161 -3.12 0.06 1.01
CA MET A 161 -2.68 -0.09 2.41
C MET A 161 -2.55 1.24 3.13
N THR A 162 -1.95 2.23 2.50
CA THR A 162 -1.57 3.52 3.11
C THR A 162 -2.68 4.56 3.10
N GLY A 163 -3.59 4.50 2.12
CA GLY A 163 -4.71 5.42 1.99
C GLY A 163 -5.58 5.45 3.23
N PHE A 164 -5.85 6.64 3.76
CA PHE A 164 -6.63 6.86 4.99
C PHE A 164 -6.07 6.15 6.24
N ARG A 165 -4.88 5.56 6.15
CA ARG A 165 -4.23 4.87 7.27
C ARG A 165 -3.06 5.67 7.85
N VAL A 166 -2.17 6.16 6.98
CA VAL A 166 -0.98 6.89 7.41
C VAL A 166 -1.26 8.38 7.63
N ALA A 167 -2.24 8.91 6.92
CA ALA A 167 -2.79 10.26 7.05
C ALA A 167 -4.16 10.30 6.38
N LEU A 168 -4.94 11.34 6.60
CA LEU A 168 -6.25 11.52 5.96
C LEU A 168 -6.12 11.54 4.42
N GLY A 169 -5.13 12.24 3.88
CA GLY A 169 -4.85 12.30 2.44
C GLY A 169 -3.93 11.18 1.92
N GLY A 170 -3.69 10.12 2.72
CA GLY A 170 -2.80 9.02 2.36
C GLY A 170 -1.31 9.38 2.34
N ALA A 171 -0.47 8.48 1.83
CA ALA A 171 0.97 8.70 1.74
C ALA A 171 1.35 9.80 0.75
N GLN A 172 0.53 10.06 -0.27
CA GLN A 172 0.74 11.17 -1.21
C GLN A 172 0.78 12.53 -0.49
N SER A 173 -0.04 12.71 0.55
CA SER A 173 -0.02 13.93 1.37
C SER A 173 1.23 14.00 2.27
N VAL A 174 1.73 12.87 2.74
CA VAL A 174 2.96 12.78 3.54
C VAL A 174 4.19 13.12 2.69
N HIS A 175 4.23 12.64 1.46
CA HIS A 175 5.36 12.86 0.55
C HIS A 175 5.30 14.20 -0.22
N GLY A 176 4.14 14.85 -0.28
CA GLY A 176 3.92 16.02 -1.14
C GLY A 176 3.98 15.69 -2.63
N ILE A 177 3.66 14.46 -3.01
CA ILE A 177 3.66 13.97 -4.39
C ILE A 177 2.23 13.75 -4.87
N THR A 178 1.90 14.28 -6.04
CA THR A 178 0.61 14.02 -6.70
C THR A 178 0.80 12.97 -7.80
N PRO A 179 0.33 11.74 -7.62
CA PRO A 179 0.35 10.72 -8.66
C PRO A 179 -0.68 11.03 -9.76
N ASP A 180 -0.61 10.32 -10.87
CA ASP A 180 -1.58 10.43 -11.96
C ASP A 180 -2.82 9.58 -11.70
N LEU A 181 -2.63 8.40 -11.08
CA LEU A 181 -3.68 7.51 -10.59
C LEU A 181 -3.37 7.06 -9.16
N THR A 182 -4.43 6.82 -8.39
CA THR A 182 -4.38 6.28 -7.03
C THR A 182 -5.33 5.09 -6.92
N THR A 183 -4.87 4.00 -6.32
CA THR A 183 -5.73 2.88 -5.94
C THR A 183 -5.96 2.87 -4.43
N MET A 184 -7.17 2.56 -4.00
CA MET A 184 -7.61 2.62 -2.61
C MET A 184 -8.41 1.36 -2.26
N GLY A 185 -8.37 0.97 -1.00
CA GLY A 185 -9.09 -0.21 -0.48
C GLY A 185 -9.00 -0.27 1.03
N LYS A 186 -9.11 -1.46 1.59
CA LYS A 186 -8.98 -1.70 3.04
C LYS A 186 -9.76 -0.70 3.90
N VAL A 187 -9.11 0.39 4.35
CA VAL A 187 -9.71 1.38 5.27
C VAL A 187 -10.99 1.99 4.71
N ILE A 188 -11.04 2.35 3.41
CA ILE A 188 -12.23 2.97 2.84
C ILE A 188 -13.47 2.07 2.86
N GLY A 189 -13.27 0.77 2.99
CA GLY A 189 -14.37 -0.20 3.07
C GLY A 189 -14.97 -0.35 4.47
N GLY A 190 -14.28 0.12 5.52
CA GLY A 190 -14.76 -0.03 6.89
C GLY A 190 -15.04 -1.48 7.30
N GLY A 191 -14.25 -2.43 6.77
CA GLY A 191 -14.42 -3.87 6.96
C GLY A 191 -15.27 -4.55 5.88
N MET A 192 -15.87 -3.81 4.96
CA MET A 192 -16.65 -4.34 3.84
C MET A 192 -15.85 -4.32 2.52
N PRO A 193 -16.24 -5.13 1.50
CA PRO A 193 -15.56 -5.21 0.22
C PRO A 193 -15.83 -3.95 -0.63
N LEU A 194 -15.10 -2.88 -0.35
CA LEU A 194 -15.08 -1.63 -1.07
C LEU A 194 -13.64 -1.23 -1.36
N ALA A 195 -13.38 -0.92 -2.61
CA ALA A 195 -12.15 -0.34 -3.08
C ALA A 195 -12.44 0.66 -4.21
N ALA A 196 -11.45 1.41 -4.65
CA ALA A 196 -11.59 2.37 -5.71
C ALA A 196 -10.26 2.56 -6.44
N PHE A 197 -10.33 3.01 -7.68
CA PHE A 197 -9.23 3.64 -8.37
C PHE A 197 -9.69 4.95 -8.98
N GLY A 198 -8.83 5.94 -8.98
CA GLY A 198 -9.16 7.27 -9.48
C GLY A 198 -7.90 8.08 -9.76
N GLY A 199 -8.07 9.27 -10.26
CA GLY A 199 -6.97 10.17 -10.58
C GLY A 199 -7.39 11.28 -11.53
N LYS A 200 -6.47 11.71 -12.38
CA LYS A 200 -6.70 12.77 -13.35
C LYS A 200 -7.89 12.48 -14.25
N LYS A 201 -8.73 13.48 -14.42
CA LYS A 201 -9.95 13.39 -15.25
C LYS A 201 -9.66 12.89 -16.65
N GLU A 202 -8.62 13.43 -17.31
CA GLU A 202 -8.24 13.06 -18.68
C GLU A 202 -7.91 11.57 -18.84
N ILE A 203 -7.29 10.96 -17.81
CA ILE A 203 -6.98 9.53 -17.79
C ILE A 203 -8.25 8.74 -17.52
N MET A 204 -9.03 9.12 -16.51
CA MET A 204 -10.26 8.43 -16.11
C MET A 204 -11.33 8.47 -17.18
N ASP A 205 -11.36 9.50 -18.04
CA ASP A 205 -12.28 9.63 -19.17
C ASP A 205 -12.01 8.59 -20.30
N CYS A 206 -10.87 7.90 -20.27
CA CYS A 206 -10.62 6.78 -21.17
C CYS A 206 -11.46 5.52 -20.82
N ILE A 207 -12.14 5.49 -19.68
CA ILE A 207 -13.01 4.37 -19.28
C ILE A 207 -14.39 4.47 -19.99
N SER A 208 -14.87 3.32 -20.45
CA SER A 208 -16.24 3.18 -21.00
C SER A 208 -17.29 3.71 -19.99
N PRO A 209 -18.33 4.46 -20.47
CA PRO A 209 -18.71 4.70 -21.88
C PRO A 209 -18.01 5.91 -22.50
N LEU A 210 -17.23 6.70 -21.78
CA LEU A 210 -16.57 7.90 -22.34
C LEU A 210 -15.40 7.53 -23.25
N GLY A 211 -14.66 6.48 -22.92
CA GLY A 211 -13.53 5.96 -23.67
C GLY A 211 -13.65 4.47 -23.96
N ALA A 212 -12.57 3.85 -24.45
CA ALA A 212 -12.56 2.46 -24.90
C ALA A 212 -12.11 1.45 -23.83
N VAL A 213 -11.59 1.90 -22.68
CA VAL A 213 -11.11 1.01 -21.63
C VAL A 213 -12.28 0.43 -20.86
N TYR A 214 -12.38 -0.90 -20.83
CA TYR A 214 -13.49 -1.59 -20.16
C TYR A 214 -13.17 -1.91 -18.70
N GLN A 215 -14.12 -1.59 -17.81
CA GLN A 215 -14.17 -2.02 -16.42
C GLN A 215 -15.63 -2.16 -15.99
N ALA A 216 -15.96 -3.25 -15.33
CA ALA A 216 -17.27 -3.48 -14.74
C ALA A 216 -17.16 -4.42 -13.53
N GLY A 217 -18.11 -4.31 -12.61
CA GLY A 217 -18.27 -5.19 -11.45
C GLY A 217 -19.70 -5.08 -10.92
N THR A 218 -20.45 -6.17 -10.94
CA THR A 218 -21.89 -6.18 -10.59
C THR A 218 -22.17 -5.64 -9.20
N LEU A 219 -21.31 -5.96 -8.21
CA LEU A 219 -21.49 -5.53 -6.82
C LEU A 219 -20.54 -4.38 -6.42
N SER A 220 -19.80 -3.82 -7.36
CA SER A 220 -18.98 -2.63 -7.12
C SER A 220 -19.86 -1.45 -6.72
N GLY A 221 -19.54 -0.81 -5.59
CA GLY A 221 -20.36 0.28 -5.07
C GLY A 221 -21.67 -0.17 -4.44
N ASN A 222 -21.78 -1.43 -4.00
CA ASN A 222 -23.00 -1.91 -3.33
C ASN A 222 -23.33 -1.09 -2.08
N PRO A 223 -24.63 -0.86 -1.78
CA PRO A 223 -25.05 0.06 -0.74
C PRO A 223 -24.53 -0.26 0.67
N VAL A 224 -24.32 -1.54 1.00
CA VAL A 224 -23.81 -1.95 2.32
C VAL A 224 -22.35 -1.53 2.49
N ALA A 225 -21.52 -1.84 1.51
CA ALA A 225 -20.10 -1.48 1.55
C ALA A 225 -19.89 0.04 1.49
N VAL A 226 -20.69 0.75 0.67
CA VAL A 226 -20.64 2.21 0.58
C VAL A 226 -21.07 2.87 1.91
N ALA A 227 -22.12 2.37 2.56
CA ALA A 227 -22.54 2.87 3.87
C ALA A 227 -21.47 2.71 4.94
N ALA A 228 -20.78 1.55 4.98
CA ALA A 228 -19.65 1.31 5.87
C ALA A 228 -18.47 2.26 5.55
N GLY A 229 -18.17 2.46 4.27
CA GLY A 229 -17.13 3.37 3.80
C GLY A 229 -17.43 4.83 4.20
N LEU A 230 -18.65 5.31 3.96
CA LEU A 230 -19.08 6.66 4.36
C LEU A 230 -18.96 6.87 5.87
N LYS A 231 -19.36 5.86 6.66
CA LYS A 231 -19.23 5.94 8.12
C LYS A 231 -17.77 5.96 8.57
N THR A 232 -16.91 5.21 7.90
CA THR A 232 -15.47 5.25 8.16
C THR A 232 -14.90 6.63 7.85
N LEU A 233 -15.22 7.20 6.67
CA LEU A 233 -14.77 8.55 6.31
C LEU A 233 -15.27 9.62 7.30
N GLU A 234 -16.49 9.50 7.81
CA GLU A 234 -17.00 10.38 8.87
C GLU A 234 -16.16 10.31 10.15
N ILE A 235 -15.78 9.08 10.56
CA ILE A 235 -15.04 8.86 11.81
C ILE A 235 -13.62 9.39 11.71
N ILE A 236 -12.90 9.07 10.62
CA ILE A 236 -11.49 9.42 10.47
C ILE A 236 -11.24 10.91 10.21
N GLN A 237 -12.28 11.67 9.85
CA GLN A 237 -12.22 13.13 9.69
C GLN A 237 -12.46 13.90 11.00
N ARG A 238 -12.73 13.22 12.13
CA ARG A 238 -12.92 13.89 13.41
C ARG A 238 -11.62 14.56 13.85
N PRO A 239 -11.71 15.77 14.41
CA PRO A 239 -10.54 16.46 14.96
C PRO A 239 -9.75 15.58 15.94
N GLY A 240 -8.43 15.55 15.82
CA GLY A 240 -7.56 14.77 16.70
C GLY A 240 -7.46 13.28 16.37
N PHE A 241 -8.18 12.77 15.33
CA PHE A 241 -8.16 11.34 15.02
C PHE A 241 -6.77 10.84 14.67
N TYR A 242 -6.09 11.47 13.70
CA TYR A 242 -4.77 11.05 13.26
C TYR A 242 -3.67 11.39 14.26
N GLU A 243 -3.79 12.51 14.97
CA GLU A 243 -2.87 12.88 16.04
C GLU A 243 -2.87 11.81 17.15
N ASN A 244 -4.04 11.38 17.60
CA ASN A 244 -4.17 10.32 18.59
C ASN A 244 -3.67 8.96 18.07
N LEU A 245 -4.03 8.60 16.84
CA LEU A 245 -3.59 7.35 16.22
C LEU A 245 -2.07 7.29 16.11
N THR A 246 -1.44 8.37 15.63
CA THR A 246 0.02 8.50 15.52
C THR A 246 0.68 8.42 16.88
N ALA A 247 0.20 9.16 17.87
CA ALA A 247 0.76 9.15 19.23
C ALA A 247 0.72 7.75 19.86
N ARG A 248 -0.36 6.96 19.65
CA ARG A 248 -0.45 5.57 20.13
C ARG A 248 0.53 4.65 19.41
N THR A 249 0.69 4.84 18.10
CA THR A 249 1.64 4.04 17.31
C THR A 249 3.07 4.33 17.74
N GLU A 250 3.41 5.59 17.91
CA GLU A 250 4.75 6.01 18.38
C GLU A 250 5.04 5.54 19.82
N GLN A 251 4.05 5.58 20.73
CA GLN A 251 4.15 5.02 22.08
C GLN A 251 4.54 3.55 22.03
N LEU A 252 3.85 2.73 21.20
CA LEU A 252 4.17 1.31 21.05
C LEU A 252 5.58 1.12 20.50
N VAL A 253 5.92 1.75 19.38
CA VAL A 253 7.22 1.62 18.72
C VAL A 253 8.37 2.02 19.64
N HIS A 254 8.21 3.13 20.37
CA HIS A 254 9.20 3.60 21.31
C HIS A 254 9.40 2.62 22.47
N GLY A 255 8.31 2.14 23.07
CA GLY A 255 8.35 1.18 24.17
C GLY A 255 8.97 -0.16 23.77
N LEU A 256 8.65 -0.68 22.60
CA LEU A 256 9.25 -1.92 22.07
C LEU A 256 10.77 -1.75 21.85
N LYS A 257 11.20 -0.64 21.29
CA LYS A 257 12.65 -0.33 21.11
C LYS A 257 13.38 -0.26 22.43
N GLN A 258 12.79 0.39 23.44
CA GLN A 258 13.37 0.46 24.79
C GLN A 258 13.47 -0.92 25.44
N ALA A 259 12.42 -1.72 25.38
CA ALA A 259 12.38 -3.07 25.95
C ALA A 259 13.43 -3.99 25.29
N ALA A 260 13.56 -3.95 23.98
CA ALA A 260 14.56 -4.73 23.26
C ALA A 260 16.00 -4.29 23.62
N ALA A 261 16.24 -2.97 23.72
CA ALA A 261 17.55 -2.43 24.11
C ALA A 261 17.94 -2.85 25.54
N GLN A 262 17.00 -2.86 26.49
CA GLN A 262 17.23 -3.32 27.87
C GLN A 262 17.60 -4.82 27.92
N ALA A 263 17.03 -5.63 27.00
CA ALA A 263 17.34 -7.05 26.87
C ALA A 263 18.60 -7.33 26.01
N GLY A 264 19.23 -6.30 25.44
CA GLY A 264 20.40 -6.49 24.56
C GLY A 264 20.07 -7.10 23.19
N ILE A 265 18.81 -7.07 22.77
CA ILE A 265 18.36 -7.64 21.49
C ILE A 265 18.57 -6.61 20.37
N ALA A 266 19.20 -7.04 19.27
CA ALA A 266 19.30 -6.23 18.05
C ALA A 266 17.91 -6.09 17.41
N PHE A 267 17.28 -4.94 17.63
CA PHE A 267 15.91 -4.66 17.21
C PHE A 267 15.75 -3.19 16.82
N THR A 268 15.07 -2.95 15.71
CA THR A 268 14.61 -1.63 15.32
C THR A 268 13.12 -1.66 14.98
N ALA A 269 12.49 -0.50 15.03
CA ALA A 269 11.09 -0.33 14.64
C ALA A 269 10.86 1.09 14.14
N ASP A 270 9.91 1.27 13.23
CA ASP A 270 9.54 2.57 12.69
C ASP A 270 8.02 2.62 12.47
N SER A 271 7.47 3.83 12.34
CA SER A 271 6.03 4.03 12.16
C SER A 271 5.72 5.24 11.28
N VAL A 272 4.49 5.26 10.77
CA VAL A 272 3.88 6.41 10.10
C VAL A 272 2.35 6.33 10.26
N GLY A 273 1.75 7.36 10.89
CA GLY A 273 0.33 7.33 11.21
C GLY A 273 -0.04 6.07 12.01
N GLY A 274 -1.02 5.31 11.54
CA GLY A 274 -1.45 4.04 12.15
C GLY A 274 -0.71 2.80 11.63
N MET A 275 0.42 2.93 10.95
CA MET A 275 1.19 1.83 10.38
C MET A 275 2.57 1.74 11.02
N PHE A 276 3.04 0.54 11.36
CA PHE A 276 4.35 0.34 11.96
C PHE A 276 5.01 -0.95 11.49
N GLY A 277 6.35 -0.99 11.55
CA GLY A 277 7.19 -2.13 11.23
C GLY A 277 8.13 -2.50 12.35
N LEU A 278 8.39 -3.79 12.51
CA LEU A 278 9.25 -4.38 13.54
C LEU A 278 10.35 -5.18 12.88
N TYR A 279 11.61 -4.92 13.22
CA TYR A 279 12.76 -5.55 12.58
C TYR A 279 13.76 -6.07 13.60
N PHE A 280 14.08 -7.34 13.52
CA PHE A 280 15.20 -7.93 14.26
C PHE A 280 16.50 -7.69 13.50
N SER A 281 16.90 -6.45 13.47
CA SER A 281 18.06 -5.91 12.76
C SER A 281 18.62 -4.71 13.50
N GLY A 282 19.91 -4.42 13.34
CA GLY A 282 20.56 -3.23 13.93
C GLY A 282 20.26 -1.92 13.21
N SER A 283 19.63 -1.98 12.02
CA SER A 283 19.25 -0.81 11.20
C SER A 283 17.91 -1.00 10.54
N LEU A 284 17.25 0.09 10.16
CA LEU A 284 16.01 0.06 9.39
C LEU A 284 16.27 -0.38 7.95
N PRO A 285 15.55 -1.40 7.43
CA PRO A 285 15.62 -1.80 6.04
C PRO A 285 15.22 -0.66 5.10
N GLN A 286 15.92 -0.54 3.98
CA GLN A 286 15.64 0.43 2.93
C GLN A 286 15.03 -0.19 1.66
N ASN A 287 15.12 -1.53 1.54
CA ASN A 287 14.64 -2.31 0.42
C ASN A 287 14.35 -3.75 0.83
N TYR A 288 13.93 -4.58 -0.13
CA TYR A 288 13.61 -5.99 0.11
C TYR A 288 14.82 -6.82 0.57
N SER A 289 16.01 -6.56 0.02
CA SER A 289 17.23 -7.31 0.38
C SER A 289 17.63 -7.06 1.84
N ASP A 290 17.52 -5.82 2.31
CA ASP A 290 17.78 -5.47 3.72
C ASP A 290 16.76 -6.16 4.64
N MET A 291 15.48 -6.17 4.24
CA MET A 291 14.44 -6.86 5.01
C MET A 291 14.69 -8.38 5.06
N ALA A 292 15.08 -8.98 3.95
CA ALA A 292 15.40 -10.40 3.87
C ALA A 292 16.63 -10.80 4.72
N ALA A 293 17.55 -9.86 4.96
CA ALA A 293 18.70 -10.05 5.82
C ALA A 293 18.39 -9.93 7.33
N SER A 294 17.18 -9.52 7.71
CA SER A 294 16.73 -9.43 9.11
C SER A 294 16.66 -10.83 9.75
N ASN A 295 16.81 -10.92 11.07
CA ASN A 295 16.72 -12.18 11.79
C ASN A 295 15.27 -12.69 11.91
N ILE A 296 14.82 -13.42 10.89
CA ILE A 296 13.47 -13.98 10.81
C ILE A 296 13.21 -15.01 11.92
N ALA A 297 14.26 -15.73 12.38
CA ALA A 297 14.11 -16.69 13.48
C ALA A 297 13.79 -15.98 14.79
N ALA A 298 14.47 -14.87 15.09
CA ALA A 298 14.17 -14.05 16.25
C ALA A 298 12.76 -13.45 16.20
N PHE A 299 12.30 -13.00 15.02
CA PHE A 299 10.92 -12.57 14.85
C PHE A 299 9.91 -13.68 15.19
N LYS A 300 10.15 -14.92 14.74
CA LYS A 300 9.26 -16.06 15.05
C LYS A 300 9.21 -16.33 16.56
N THR A 301 10.36 -16.33 17.25
CA THR A 301 10.40 -16.50 18.70
C THR A 301 9.61 -15.41 19.40
N PHE A 302 9.80 -14.15 19.01
CA PHE A 302 9.09 -12.99 19.56
C PHE A 302 7.57 -13.11 19.29
N PHE A 303 7.16 -13.41 18.06
CA PHE A 303 5.77 -13.57 17.68
C PHE A 303 5.06 -14.64 18.55
N HIS A 304 5.67 -15.83 18.69
CA HIS A 304 5.08 -16.91 19.52
C HIS A 304 5.06 -16.52 21.00
N GLY A 305 6.12 -15.90 21.51
CA GLY A 305 6.17 -15.43 22.89
C GLY A 305 5.08 -14.41 23.23
N LEU A 306 4.76 -13.51 22.30
CA LEU A 306 3.66 -12.57 22.43
C LEU A 306 2.29 -13.28 22.35
N LEU A 307 2.12 -14.16 21.36
CA LEU A 307 0.87 -14.89 21.15
C LEU A 307 0.47 -15.74 22.37
N GLU A 308 1.43 -16.45 22.97
CA GLU A 308 1.22 -17.24 24.20
C GLU A 308 0.79 -16.38 25.40
N ARG A 309 1.07 -15.07 25.35
CA ARG A 309 0.70 -14.09 26.39
C ARG A 309 -0.51 -13.22 26.01
N GLY A 310 -1.24 -13.62 24.95
CA GLY A 310 -2.47 -12.97 24.54
C GLY A 310 -2.29 -11.75 23.63
N VAL A 311 -1.09 -11.46 23.11
CA VAL A 311 -0.81 -10.38 22.17
C VAL A 311 -0.62 -10.95 20.76
N ALA A 312 -1.54 -10.64 19.84
CA ALA A 312 -1.50 -11.09 18.46
C ALA A 312 -0.88 -10.03 17.55
N LEU A 313 0.13 -10.40 16.78
CA LEU A 313 0.71 -9.62 15.68
C LEU A 313 0.43 -10.32 14.34
N GLY A 314 0.83 -9.69 13.22
CA GLY A 314 0.91 -10.36 11.93
C GLY A 314 1.91 -11.53 11.99
N PRO A 315 1.58 -12.72 11.42
CA PRO A 315 2.41 -13.92 11.58
C PRO A 315 3.67 -13.92 10.71
N SER A 316 3.88 -12.91 9.89
CA SER A 316 5.00 -12.81 8.96
C SER A 316 5.88 -11.59 9.29
N ALA A 317 7.19 -11.79 9.34
CA ALA A 317 8.14 -10.70 9.47
C ALA A 317 8.11 -9.71 8.30
N TYR A 318 7.51 -10.10 7.17
CA TYR A 318 7.37 -9.26 5.97
C TYR A 318 6.09 -8.43 5.97
N GLU A 319 5.23 -8.56 6.96
CA GLU A 319 3.99 -7.78 7.05
C GLU A 319 4.14 -6.59 7.97
N ALA A 320 3.77 -5.41 7.49
CA ALA A 320 3.57 -4.25 8.34
C ALA A 320 2.39 -4.49 9.29
N SER A 321 2.46 -3.91 10.46
CA SER A 321 1.42 -3.98 11.48
C SER A 321 0.65 -2.66 11.58
N PHE A 322 -0.54 -2.71 12.21
CA PHE A 322 -1.45 -1.57 12.20
C PHE A 322 -2.01 -1.28 13.59
N MET A 323 -2.02 0.00 13.93
CA MET A 323 -2.74 0.53 15.08
C MET A 323 -4.15 0.96 14.64
N SER A 324 -5.13 0.79 15.50
CA SER A 324 -6.48 1.31 15.31
C SER A 324 -6.86 2.27 16.44
N ALA A 325 -7.89 3.08 16.22
CA ALA A 325 -8.43 3.98 17.23
C ALA A 325 -9.01 3.26 18.47
N ALA A 326 -9.21 1.94 18.40
CA ALA A 326 -9.67 1.13 19.53
C ALA A 326 -8.52 0.75 20.50
N HIS A 327 -7.25 0.89 20.10
CA HIS A 327 -6.12 0.65 20.98
C HIS A 327 -5.92 1.86 21.91
N THR A 328 -6.25 1.66 23.20
CA THR A 328 -6.05 2.69 24.25
C THR A 328 -4.59 2.76 24.67
N ALA A 329 -4.22 3.81 25.45
CA ALA A 329 -2.87 3.92 26.00
C ALA A 329 -2.52 2.74 26.90
N GLU A 330 -3.48 2.31 27.71
CA GLU A 330 -3.33 1.22 28.66
C GLU A 330 -3.06 -0.10 27.93
N LEU A 331 -3.80 -0.41 26.85
CA LEU A 331 -3.56 -1.60 26.02
C LEU A 331 -2.17 -1.56 25.36
N VAL A 332 -1.70 -0.39 24.98
CA VAL A 332 -0.35 -0.22 24.43
C VAL A 332 0.70 -0.46 25.52
N ASP A 333 0.51 0.07 26.73
CA ASP A 333 1.42 -0.14 27.86
C ASP A 333 1.47 -1.62 28.29
N GLU A 334 0.32 -2.31 28.33
CA GLU A 334 0.24 -3.74 28.58
C GLU A 334 1.00 -4.54 27.50
N THR A 335 0.83 -4.18 26.23
CA THR A 335 1.55 -4.80 25.10
C THR A 335 3.07 -4.62 25.25
N ILE A 336 3.52 -3.43 25.62
CA ILE A 336 4.95 -3.14 25.85
C ILE A 336 5.50 -3.97 27.02
N ALA A 337 4.74 -4.09 28.12
CA ALA A 337 5.14 -4.87 29.28
C ALA A 337 5.30 -6.37 28.92
N VAL A 338 4.34 -6.93 28.22
CA VAL A 338 4.41 -8.32 27.71
C VAL A 338 5.61 -8.49 26.77
N ALA A 339 5.84 -7.55 25.87
CA ALA A 339 6.98 -7.60 24.95
C ALA A 339 8.32 -7.55 25.69
N ALA A 340 8.43 -6.77 26.78
CA ALA A 340 9.63 -6.72 27.60
C ALA A 340 9.95 -8.07 28.24
N GLU A 341 8.95 -8.79 28.74
CA GLU A 341 9.13 -10.17 29.26
C GLU A 341 9.63 -11.12 28.17
N VAL A 342 9.05 -11.02 26.97
CA VAL A 342 9.47 -11.87 25.84
C VAL A 342 10.90 -11.56 25.44
N PHE A 343 11.27 -10.30 25.29
CA PHE A 343 12.65 -9.90 24.95
C PHE A 343 13.65 -10.39 26.02
N ALA A 344 13.32 -10.27 27.31
CA ALA A 344 14.17 -10.78 28.38
C ALA A 344 14.39 -12.30 28.32
N GLY A 345 13.39 -13.06 27.85
CA GLY A 345 13.51 -14.50 27.62
C GLY A 345 14.24 -14.91 26.33
N MET A 346 14.54 -13.96 25.45
CA MET A 346 15.29 -14.16 24.18
C MET A 346 16.78 -13.83 24.32
N ALA A 347 17.20 -13.17 25.42
CA ALA A 347 18.57 -12.70 25.69
C ALA A 347 19.57 -13.82 25.96
#